data_ba69b7fcbc5e3dc20257fb4a89b13357
#
_entry.id   ba69b7fcbc5e3dc20257fb4a89b13357
#
_cell.length_a   1.000
_cell.length_b   1.000
_cell.length_c   1.000
_cell.angle_alpha   90.00
_cell.angle_beta   90.00
_cell.angle_gamma   90.00
#
_symmetry.space_group_name_H-M   'P 1'
#
loop_
_entity.id
_entity.type
_entity.pdbx_description
1 polymer ?
#
loop_
_entity_poly.entity_id
_entity_poly.type
_entity_poly.pdbx_seq_one_letter_code
_entity_poly.pdbx_strand_id
1 'polypeptide(L)'
;MGRLDGKVAIVTGAASGIGRATSILFAREGARLLIVDLNAQGLDETAITISQRGGAAHAFATDSGREENVKTFVDRALSAFGALDIVYANAGISGGLIPLFEQTEDYWRQVLQTNLIGPFLAIKHAAMHMVKQGRGSIILTASVAGLRANAGGAPYSASKAGVISLAQTGANSLSGTGVRVNAICPGLIETGMTQPIFDRARVSGTLDKIGQLNPLQRAGAPEEIAAMALFLASDESSYVNGQAFPVDGGLTSSLPFTRPIR
;
A
#
# COMPACT_ATOMS: atom_id res chain seq x y z
N MET A 1 11.98 -17.59 -14.75
CA MET A 1 10.77 -17.67 -13.96
C MET A 1 10.72 -16.44 -13.06
N GLY A 2 9.63 -15.69 -13.08
CA GLY A 2 9.45 -14.53 -12.21
C GLY A 2 9.19 -14.95 -10.76
N ARG A 3 9.43 -14.05 -9.81
CA ARG A 3 9.25 -14.30 -8.36
C ARG A 3 7.80 -14.56 -7.96
N LEU A 4 6.83 -14.17 -8.79
CA LEU A 4 5.38 -14.36 -8.60
C LEU A 4 4.75 -15.20 -9.71
N ASP A 5 5.55 -16.00 -10.40
CA ASP A 5 5.08 -16.81 -11.52
C ASP A 5 3.89 -17.71 -11.11
N GLY A 6 2.78 -17.59 -11.85
CA GLY A 6 1.53 -18.31 -11.59
C GLY A 6 0.71 -17.81 -10.38
N LYS A 7 1.19 -16.88 -9.58
CA LYS A 7 0.43 -16.30 -8.45
C LYS A 7 -0.69 -15.37 -8.93
N VAL A 8 -1.74 -15.28 -8.15
CA VAL A 8 -2.85 -14.33 -8.36
C VAL A 8 -2.81 -13.25 -7.30
N ALA A 9 -2.83 -11.99 -7.72
CA ALA A 9 -2.77 -10.86 -6.81
C ALA A 9 -3.91 -9.85 -7.02
N ILE A 10 -4.40 -9.29 -5.93
CA ILE A 10 -5.25 -8.09 -5.91
C ILE A 10 -4.38 -6.92 -5.43
N VAL A 11 -4.44 -5.79 -6.15
CA VAL A 11 -3.79 -4.53 -5.74
C VAL A 11 -4.83 -3.43 -5.72
N THR A 12 -5.04 -2.78 -4.56
CA THR A 12 -5.93 -1.62 -4.45
C THR A 12 -5.15 -0.31 -4.51
N GLY A 13 -5.79 0.78 -4.95
CA GLY A 13 -5.10 2.04 -5.22
C GLY A 13 -4.18 1.95 -6.44
N ALA A 14 -4.54 1.12 -7.42
CA ALA A 14 -3.68 0.74 -8.53
C ALA A 14 -3.68 1.72 -9.71
N ALA A 15 -4.51 2.75 -9.67
CA ALA A 15 -4.60 3.76 -10.74
C ALA A 15 -3.40 4.71 -10.77
N SER A 16 -2.60 4.81 -9.71
CA SER A 16 -1.46 5.74 -9.65
C SER A 16 -0.41 5.33 -8.60
N GLY A 17 0.69 6.05 -8.56
CA GLY A 17 1.71 6.00 -7.50
C GLY A 17 2.18 4.59 -7.15
N ILE A 18 2.21 4.28 -5.87
CA ILE A 18 2.71 3.00 -5.33
C ILE A 18 1.92 1.80 -5.88
N GLY A 19 0.59 1.89 -5.92
CA GLY A 19 -0.25 0.79 -6.40
C GLY A 19 -0.02 0.49 -7.89
N ARG A 20 0.11 1.51 -8.73
CA ARG A 20 0.45 1.36 -10.16
C ARG A 20 1.83 0.73 -10.34
N ALA A 21 2.85 1.26 -9.66
CA ALA A 21 4.22 0.74 -9.72
C ALA A 21 4.28 -0.73 -9.28
N THR A 22 3.58 -1.06 -8.18
CA THR A 22 3.49 -2.44 -7.68
C THR A 22 2.78 -3.36 -8.66
N SER A 23 1.66 -2.94 -9.25
CA SER A 23 0.91 -3.73 -10.23
C SER A 23 1.77 -4.05 -11.46
N ILE A 24 2.49 -3.06 -11.99
CA ILE A 24 3.40 -3.25 -13.12
C ILE A 24 4.55 -4.21 -12.75
N LEU A 25 5.12 -4.06 -11.55
CA LEU A 25 6.19 -4.93 -11.08
C LEU A 25 5.70 -6.37 -10.86
N PHE A 26 4.56 -6.56 -10.21
CA PHE A 26 3.99 -7.89 -9.96
C PHE A 26 3.67 -8.62 -11.26
N ALA A 27 3.10 -7.91 -12.27
CA ALA A 27 2.85 -8.48 -13.61
C ALA A 27 4.15 -8.89 -14.29
N ARG A 28 5.20 -8.07 -14.23
CA ARG A 28 6.53 -8.40 -14.77
C ARG A 28 7.13 -9.65 -14.11
N GLU A 29 6.83 -9.87 -12.84
CA GLU A 29 7.27 -11.03 -12.08
C GLU A 29 6.35 -12.25 -12.22
N GLY A 30 5.38 -12.21 -13.17
CA GLY A 30 4.55 -13.36 -13.59
C GLY A 30 3.22 -13.47 -12.85
N ALA A 31 2.81 -12.49 -12.02
CA ALA A 31 1.50 -12.52 -11.39
C ALA A 31 0.37 -12.16 -12.37
N ARG A 32 -0.78 -12.80 -12.19
CA ARG A 32 -2.07 -12.40 -12.78
C ARG A 32 -2.79 -11.47 -11.81
N LEU A 33 -3.28 -10.32 -12.29
CA LEU A 33 -3.72 -9.24 -11.42
C LEU A 33 -5.20 -8.92 -11.57
N LEU A 34 -5.86 -8.68 -10.44
CA LEU A 34 -7.03 -7.81 -10.37
C LEU A 34 -6.58 -6.47 -9.77
N ILE A 35 -6.64 -5.40 -10.54
CA ILE A 35 -6.28 -4.05 -10.10
C ILE A 35 -7.53 -3.25 -9.79
N VAL A 36 -7.55 -2.59 -8.63
CA VAL A 36 -8.73 -1.93 -8.07
C VAL A 36 -8.42 -0.48 -7.71
N ASP A 37 -9.29 0.44 -8.11
CA ASP A 37 -9.24 1.86 -7.73
C ASP A 37 -10.62 2.51 -7.95
N LEU A 38 -10.81 3.73 -7.45
CA LEU A 38 -11.96 4.58 -7.80
C LEU A 38 -11.79 5.22 -9.19
N ASN A 39 -10.56 5.51 -9.60
CA ASN A 39 -10.24 6.15 -10.86
C ASN A 39 -10.14 5.13 -12.00
N ALA A 40 -11.24 4.97 -12.74
CA ALA A 40 -11.33 4.05 -13.87
C ALA A 40 -10.29 4.33 -14.97
N GLN A 41 -10.10 5.61 -15.35
CA GLN A 41 -9.14 5.99 -16.37
C GLN A 41 -7.71 5.60 -15.97
N GLY A 42 -7.30 5.90 -14.73
CA GLY A 42 -5.97 5.53 -14.24
C GLY A 42 -5.76 4.01 -14.15
N LEU A 43 -6.84 3.24 -13.90
CA LEU A 43 -6.80 1.77 -13.96
C LEU A 43 -6.57 1.28 -15.39
N ASP A 44 -7.28 1.86 -16.36
CA ASP A 44 -7.12 1.49 -17.78
C ASP A 44 -5.68 1.77 -18.27
N GLU A 45 -5.12 2.93 -17.90
CA GLU A 45 -3.71 3.26 -18.19
C GLU A 45 -2.75 2.24 -17.60
N THR A 46 -3.01 1.80 -16.36
CA THR A 46 -2.19 0.79 -15.68
C THR A 46 -2.32 -0.57 -16.37
N ALA A 47 -3.53 -0.99 -16.71
CA ALA A 47 -3.80 -2.24 -17.41
C ALA A 47 -3.16 -2.28 -18.80
N ILE A 48 -3.26 -1.18 -19.57
CA ILE A 48 -2.61 -1.02 -20.87
C ILE A 48 -1.09 -1.16 -20.72
N THR A 49 -0.49 -0.47 -19.73
CA THR A 49 0.96 -0.55 -19.49
C THR A 49 1.40 -1.98 -19.17
N ILE A 50 0.63 -2.71 -18.38
CA ILE A 50 0.89 -4.12 -18.05
C ILE A 50 0.79 -4.99 -19.31
N SER A 51 -0.27 -4.84 -20.09
CA SER A 51 -0.50 -5.61 -21.33
C SER A 51 0.61 -5.39 -22.37
N GLN A 52 1.05 -4.14 -22.56
CA GLN A 52 2.14 -3.80 -23.48
C GLN A 52 3.49 -4.46 -23.09
N ARG A 53 3.62 -4.87 -21.83
CA ARG A 53 4.80 -5.59 -21.30
C ARG A 53 4.58 -7.09 -21.21
N GLY A 54 3.50 -7.62 -21.81
CA GLY A 54 3.18 -9.04 -21.84
C GLY A 54 2.56 -9.61 -20.56
N GLY A 55 2.18 -8.75 -19.61
CA GLY A 55 1.49 -9.15 -18.38
C GLY A 55 -0.03 -9.23 -18.54
N ALA A 56 -0.72 -9.74 -17.50
CA ALA A 56 -2.18 -9.86 -17.45
C ALA A 56 -2.76 -9.13 -16.24
N ALA A 57 -3.67 -8.20 -16.49
CA ALA A 57 -4.41 -7.49 -15.44
C ALA A 57 -5.86 -7.24 -15.85
N HIS A 58 -6.80 -7.50 -14.93
CA HIS A 58 -8.19 -7.08 -15.02
C HIS A 58 -8.38 -5.83 -14.16
N ALA A 59 -8.95 -4.77 -14.75
CA ALA A 59 -9.28 -3.54 -14.04
C ALA A 59 -10.71 -3.62 -13.45
N PHE A 60 -10.87 -3.13 -12.22
CA PHE A 60 -12.18 -3.01 -11.59
C PHE A 60 -12.31 -1.71 -10.80
N ALA A 61 -13.06 -0.77 -11.35
CA ALA A 61 -13.32 0.53 -10.71
C ALA A 61 -14.35 0.39 -9.59
N THR A 62 -13.90 0.56 -8.33
CA THR A 62 -14.77 0.47 -7.15
C THR A 62 -14.10 1.03 -5.90
N ASP A 63 -14.92 1.33 -4.86
CA ASP A 63 -14.45 1.80 -3.55
C ASP A 63 -14.01 0.62 -2.67
N SER A 64 -12.72 0.52 -2.41
CA SER A 64 -12.14 -0.51 -1.52
C SER A 64 -12.39 -0.26 -0.03
N GLY A 65 -13.01 0.85 0.36
CA GLY A 65 -13.48 1.12 1.72
C GLY A 65 -14.85 0.52 2.03
N ARG A 66 -15.57 -0.03 1.08
CA ARG A 66 -16.92 -0.59 1.24
C ARG A 66 -16.91 -2.11 1.25
N GLU A 67 -17.55 -2.73 2.25
CA GLU A 67 -17.48 -4.19 2.45
C GLU A 67 -18.02 -4.99 1.26
N GLU A 68 -19.17 -4.59 0.72
CA GLU A 68 -19.79 -5.20 -0.45
C GLU A 68 -18.87 -5.18 -1.69
N ASN A 69 -18.13 -4.07 -1.87
CA ASN A 69 -17.20 -3.94 -2.97
C ASN A 69 -15.96 -4.81 -2.77
N VAL A 70 -15.45 -4.87 -1.52
CA VAL A 70 -14.30 -5.73 -1.16
C VAL A 70 -14.64 -7.19 -1.42
N LYS A 71 -15.82 -7.64 -0.97
CA LYS A 71 -16.31 -8.98 -1.28
C LYS A 71 -16.39 -9.21 -2.79
N THR A 72 -16.97 -8.25 -3.52
CA THR A 72 -17.14 -8.35 -4.98
C THR A 72 -15.79 -8.49 -5.70
N PHE A 73 -14.77 -7.70 -5.35
CA PHE A 73 -13.50 -7.81 -6.06
C PHE A 73 -12.72 -9.07 -5.67
N VAL A 74 -12.85 -9.58 -4.43
CA VAL A 74 -12.30 -10.88 -4.05
C VAL A 74 -12.96 -12.01 -4.86
N ASP A 75 -14.29 -12.03 -4.93
CA ASP A 75 -15.05 -13.01 -5.72
C ASP A 75 -14.69 -12.94 -7.21
N ARG A 76 -14.48 -11.74 -7.77
CA ARG A 76 -14.03 -11.55 -9.15
C ARG A 76 -12.65 -12.13 -9.41
N ALA A 77 -11.69 -11.91 -8.50
CA ALA A 77 -10.35 -12.49 -8.65
C ALA A 77 -10.40 -14.02 -8.66
N LEU A 78 -11.17 -14.60 -7.73
CA LEU A 78 -11.36 -16.05 -7.66
C LEU A 78 -12.06 -16.60 -8.91
N SER A 79 -13.10 -15.94 -9.41
CA SER A 79 -13.83 -16.37 -10.61
C SER A 79 -12.97 -16.26 -11.86
N ALA A 80 -12.16 -15.21 -11.98
CA ALA A 80 -11.33 -14.98 -13.17
C ALA A 80 -10.07 -15.86 -13.22
N PHE A 81 -9.50 -16.16 -12.04
CA PHE A 81 -8.17 -16.77 -11.99
C PHE A 81 -8.13 -18.12 -11.23
N GLY A 82 -9.18 -18.48 -10.50
CA GLY A 82 -9.29 -19.75 -9.76
C GLY A 82 -8.53 -19.80 -8.43
N ALA A 83 -7.81 -18.73 -8.05
CA ALA A 83 -7.01 -18.66 -6.82
C ALA A 83 -6.88 -17.21 -6.34
N LEU A 84 -6.39 -17.03 -5.10
CA LEU A 84 -5.97 -15.73 -4.58
C LEU A 84 -4.78 -15.94 -3.64
N ASP A 85 -3.59 -15.59 -4.09
CA ASP A 85 -2.33 -15.80 -3.35
C ASP A 85 -1.86 -14.53 -2.64
N ILE A 86 -2.16 -13.34 -3.18
CA ILE A 86 -1.64 -12.08 -2.70
C ILE A 86 -2.75 -11.03 -2.67
N VAL A 87 -2.82 -10.26 -1.57
CA VAL A 87 -3.59 -9.01 -1.52
C VAL A 87 -2.67 -7.88 -1.06
N TYR A 88 -2.56 -6.85 -1.88
CA TYR A 88 -1.93 -5.61 -1.49
C TYR A 88 -2.98 -4.52 -1.27
N ALA A 89 -3.40 -4.33 -0.02
CA ALA A 89 -4.33 -3.29 0.42
C ALA A 89 -3.57 -1.96 0.54
N ASN A 90 -3.45 -1.26 -0.58
CA ASN A 90 -2.65 -0.05 -0.71
C ASN A 90 -3.49 1.22 -0.84
N ALA A 91 -4.75 1.15 -1.26
CA ALA A 91 -5.63 2.31 -1.38
C ALA A 91 -5.65 3.16 -0.10
N GLY A 92 -5.60 4.47 -0.26
CA GLY A 92 -5.63 5.39 0.87
C GLY A 92 -5.75 6.85 0.43
N ILE A 93 -6.16 7.69 1.36
CA ILE A 93 -6.28 9.14 1.20
C ILE A 93 -5.50 9.86 2.30
N SER A 94 -4.93 11.04 1.99
CA SER A 94 -4.24 11.85 3.00
C SER A 94 -5.21 12.57 3.95
N GLY A 95 -6.41 12.86 3.47
CA GLY A 95 -7.38 13.71 4.16
C GLY A 95 -6.98 15.19 4.23
N GLY A 96 -5.74 15.55 3.87
CA GLY A 96 -5.21 16.91 4.01
C GLY A 96 -4.71 17.23 5.42
N LEU A 97 -4.43 18.51 5.66
CA LEU A 97 -3.93 19.03 6.95
C LEU A 97 -4.94 20.04 7.51
N ILE A 98 -6.01 19.55 8.10
CA ILE A 98 -7.02 20.38 8.77
C ILE A 98 -6.57 20.64 10.21
N PRO A 99 -6.59 21.91 10.71
CA PRO A 99 -6.27 22.23 12.10
C PRO A 99 -7.14 21.43 13.09
N LEU A 100 -6.58 21.03 14.22
CA LEU A 100 -7.24 20.11 15.17
C LEU A 100 -8.65 20.54 15.56
N PHE A 101 -8.85 21.83 15.87
CA PHE A 101 -10.14 22.35 16.30
C PHE A 101 -11.18 22.55 15.17
N GLU A 102 -10.77 22.41 13.92
CA GLU A 102 -11.63 22.48 12.73
C GLU A 102 -12.01 21.10 12.20
N GLN A 103 -11.44 20.05 12.80
CA GLN A 103 -11.70 18.67 12.36
C GLN A 103 -13.10 18.23 12.78
N THR A 104 -13.84 17.62 11.86
CA THR A 104 -15.17 17.06 12.09
C THR A 104 -15.14 15.55 12.23
N GLU A 105 -16.18 14.98 12.83
CA GLU A 105 -16.36 13.52 12.90
C GLU A 105 -16.42 12.88 11.51
N ASP A 106 -17.13 13.50 10.57
CA ASP A 106 -17.26 12.99 9.20
C ASP A 106 -15.91 12.95 8.46
N TYR A 107 -15.07 13.97 8.66
CA TYR A 107 -13.70 13.96 8.16
C TYR A 107 -12.90 12.76 8.69
N TRP A 108 -12.98 12.51 10.00
CA TRP A 108 -12.35 11.36 10.62
C TRP A 108 -12.90 10.04 10.07
N ARG A 109 -14.22 9.90 9.99
CA ARG A 109 -14.89 8.70 9.44
C ARG A 109 -14.43 8.41 8.01
N GLN A 110 -14.37 9.43 7.16
CA GLN A 110 -13.93 9.27 5.77
C GLN A 110 -12.49 8.72 5.68
N VAL A 111 -11.55 9.30 6.44
CA VAL A 111 -10.14 8.87 6.42
C VAL A 111 -10.00 7.46 6.98
N LEU A 112 -10.64 7.17 8.12
CA LEU A 112 -10.59 5.85 8.74
C LEU A 112 -11.26 4.79 7.86
N GLN A 113 -12.36 5.11 7.19
CA GLN A 113 -13.07 4.17 6.31
C GLN A 113 -12.15 3.66 5.20
N THR A 114 -11.48 4.55 4.50
CA THR A 114 -10.58 4.16 3.41
C THR A 114 -9.30 3.53 3.94
N ASN A 115 -8.63 4.19 4.91
CA ASN A 115 -7.26 3.85 5.27
C ASN A 115 -7.12 2.70 6.25
N LEU A 116 -8.15 2.40 7.05
CA LEU A 116 -8.12 1.40 8.12
C LEU A 116 -9.17 0.31 7.92
N ILE A 117 -10.44 0.71 7.73
CA ILE A 117 -11.52 -0.26 7.55
C ILE A 117 -11.35 -1.01 6.23
N GLY A 118 -10.98 -0.34 5.14
CA GLY A 118 -10.70 -1.00 3.86
C GLY A 118 -9.65 -2.13 3.97
N PRO A 119 -8.45 -1.89 4.52
CA PRO A 119 -7.47 -2.95 4.81
C PRO A 119 -7.99 -4.07 5.71
N PHE A 120 -8.76 -3.75 6.75
CA PHE A 120 -9.42 -4.78 7.58
C PHE A 120 -10.36 -5.66 6.75
N LEU A 121 -11.19 -5.07 5.91
CA LEU A 121 -12.11 -5.80 5.03
C LEU A 121 -11.37 -6.67 4.01
N ALA A 122 -10.24 -6.16 3.49
CA ALA A 122 -9.37 -6.94 2.60
C ALA A 122 -8.81 -8.19 3.31
N ILE A 123 -8.33 -8.07 4.56
CA ILE A 123 -7.92 -9.24 5.36
C ILE A 123 -9.10 -10.18 5.54
N LYS A 124 -10.23 -9.68 6.02
CA LYS A 124 -11.43 -10.48 6.35
C LYS A 124 -11.86 -11.36 5.18
N HIS A 125 -12.03 -10.76 4.00
CA HIS A 125 -12.58 -11.47 2.85
C HIS A 125 -11.55 -12.32 2.10
N ALA A 126 -10.31 -11.86 1.98
CA ALA A 126 -9.26 -12.63 1.32
C ALA A 126 -8.79 -13.82 2.17
N ALA A 127 -8.60 -13.62 3.48
CA ALA A 127 -8.09 -14.67 4.36
C ALA A 127 -8.99 -15.91 4.40
N MET A 128 -10.32 -15.77 4.27
CA MET A 128 -11.24 -16.92 4.21
C MET A 128 -10.90 -17.90 3.08
N HIS A 129 -10.40 -17.40 1.96
CA HIS A 129 -9.99 -18.21 0.81
C HIS A 129 -8.55 -18.71 0.97
N MET A 130 -7.64 -17.84 1.40
CA MET A 130 -6.22 -18.16 1.61
C MET A 130 -6.02 -19.26 2.67
N VAL A 131 -6.81 -19.23 3.76
CA VAL A 131 -6.80 -20.26 4.80
C VAL A 131 -7.17 -21.62 4.22
N LYS A 132 -8.19 -21.69 3.36
CA LYS A 132 -8.58 -22.96 2.69
C LYS A 132 -7.49 -23.46 1.73
N GLN A 133 -6.69 -22.54 1.16
CA GLN A 133 -5.54 -22.88 0.30
C GLN A 133 -4.31 -23.29 1.11
N GLY A 134 -4.27 -23.01 2.43
CA GLY A 134 -3.10 -23.23 3.30
C GLY A 134 -1.93 -22.27 3.00
N ARG A 135 -2.15 -21.16 2.28
CA ARG A 135 -1.13 -20.17 1.94
C ARG A 135 -1.75 -18.83 1.53
N GLY A 136 -1.00 -17.75 1.72
CA GLY A 136 -1.36 -16.42 1.28
C GLY A 136 -0.43 -15.35 1.81
N SER A 137 -0.36 -14.21 1.14
CA SER A 137 0.36 -13.01 1.60
C SER A 137 -0.55 -11.79 1.52
N ILE A 138 -0.82 -11.16 2.65
CA ILE A 138 -1.58 -9.92 2.74
C ILE A 138 -0.61 -8.81 3.14
N ILE A 139 -0.55 -7.77 2.33
CA ILE A 139 0.35 -6.64 2.50
C ILE A 139 -0.50 -5.38 2.67
N LEU A 140 -0.19 -4.58 3.69
CA LEU A 140 -0.94 -3.37 4.02
C LEU A 140 -0.04 -2.15 3.86
N THR A 141 -0.54 -1.07 3.27
CA THR A 141 0.19 0.20 3.22
C THR A 141 -0.13 1.03 4.47
N ALA A 142 0.79 1.00 5.44
CA ALA A 142 0.83 1.92 6.57
C ALA A 142 1.50 3.25 6.16
N SER A 143 2.33 3.84 7.00
CA SER A 143 3.14 5.04 6.73
C SER A 143 4.11 5.27 7.89
N VAL A 144 5.17 6.04 7.68
CA VAL A 144 5.95 6.64 8.77
C VAL A 144 5.08 7.51 9.69
N ALA A 145 3.95 8.02 9.20
CA ALA A 145 2.97 8.75 10.01
C ALA A 145 2.29 7.88 11.08
N GLY A 146 2.30 6.57 10.93
CA GLY A 146 1.87 5.62 11.97
C GLY A 146 2.95 5.34 13.02
N LEU A 147 4.20 5.76 12.77
CA LEU A 147 5.36 5.54 13.64
C LEU A 147 5.84 6.83 14.31
N ARG A 148 5.62 7.97 13.69
CA ARG A 148 6.11 9.29 14.11
C ARG A 148 5.01 10.35 13.99
N ALA A 149 4.91 11.23 14.99
CA ALA A 149 4.07 12.42 14.93
C ALA A 149 4.56 13.41 13.86
N ASN A 150 3.68 14.29 13.39
CA ASN A 150 3.93 15.32 12.37
C ASN A 150 4.26 14.83 10.96
N ALA A 151 4.11 13.56 10.68
CA ALA A 151 4.28 13.03 9.32
C ALA A 151 2.96 12.98 8.51
N GLY A 152 1.85 13.46 9.09
CA GLY A 152 0.53 13.55 8.46
C GLY A 152 -0.51 14.15 9.40
N GLY A 153 -1.71 14.44 8.91
CA GLY A 153 -2.85 14.88 9.72
C GLY A 153 -3.26 13.84 10.77
N ALA A 154 -4.00 14.28 11.81
CA ALA A 154 -4.34 13.42 12.95
C ALA A 154 -5.10 12.13 12.54
N PRO A 155 -6.21 12.19 11.75
CA PRO A 155 -6.90 10.96 11.36
C PRO A 155 -6.07 10.07 10.43
N TYR A 156 -5.22 10.66 9.58
CA TYR A 156 -4.29 9.91 8.75
C TYR A 156 -3.29 9.12 9.62
N SER A 157 -2.62 9.81 10.55
CA SER A 157 -1.64 9.19 11.44
C SER A 157 -2.27 8.10 12.31
N ALA A 158 -3.45 8.36 12.88
CA ALA A 158 -4.22 7.37 13.63
C ALA A 158 -4.59 6.15 12.77
N SER A 159 -5.05 6.37 11.51
CA SER A 159 -5.37 5.28 10.59
C SER A 159 -4.14 4.41 10.29
N LYS A 160 -2.97 5.04 10.07
CA LYS A 160 -1.75 4.32 9.70
C LYS A 160 -1.10 3.60 10.89
N ALA A 161 -1.24 4.12 12.12
CA ALA A 161 -0.91 3.40 13.34
C ALA A 161 -1.84 2.17 13.54
N GLY A 162 -3.14 2.35 13.26
CA GLY A 162 -4.11 1.25 13.27
C GLY A 162 -3.78 0.15 12.26
N VAL A 163 -3.29 0.51 11.06
CA VAL A 163 -2.84 -0.48 10.03
C VAL A 163 -1.63 -1.28 10.50
N ILE A 164 -0.69 -0.67 11.23
CA ILE A 164 0.44 -1.40 11.84
C ILE A 164 -0.07 -2.43 12.85
N SER A 165 -0.95 -2.00 13.77
CA SER A 165 -1.59 -2.90 14.72
C SER A 165 -2.40 -4.00 14.02
N LEU A 166 -3.11 -3.66 12.94
CA LEU A 166 -3.90 -4.60 12.15
C LEU A 166 -3.03 -5.68 11.49
N ALA A 167 -1.82 -5.34 11.03
CA ALA A 167 -0.88 -6.33 10.51
C ALA A 167 -0.46 -7.34 11.58
N GLN A 168 -0.15 -6.87 12.79
CA GLN A 168 0.25 -7.69 13.94
C GLN A 168 -0.90 -8.59 14.40
N THR A 169 -2.07 -8.00 14.63
CA THR A 169 -3.25 -8.75 15.13
C THR A 169 -3.80 -9.71 14.06
N GLY A 170 -3.80 -9.31 12.79
CA GLY A 170 -4.20 -10.16 11.67
C GLY A 170 -3.28 -11.38 11.52
N ALA A 171 -1.96 -11.18 11.61
CA ALA A 171 -0.98 -12.27 11.59
C ALA A 171 -1.20 -13.27 12.72
N ASN A 172 -1.49 -12.78 13.94
CA ASN A 172 -1.78 -13.64 15.09
C ASN A 172 -3.12 -14.38 14.93
N SER A 173 -4.15 -13.71 14.43
CA SER A 173 -5.48 -14.31 14.21
C SER A 173 -5.45 -15.43 13.15
N LEU A 174 -4.46 -15.42 12.27
CA LEU A 174 -4.26 -16.40 11.20
C LEU A 174 -3.13 -17.40 11.51
N SER A 175 -2.77 -17.55 12.78
CA SER A 175 -1.72 -18.50 13.21
C SER A 175 -2.00 -19.92 12.73
N GLY A 176 -0.95 -20.59 12.21
CA GLY A 176 -1.03 -22.00 11.75
C GLY A 176 -1.72 -22.20 10.41
N THR A 177 -2.20 -21.14 9.75
CA THR A 177 -2.96 -21.24 8.48
C THR A 177 -2.09 -21.16 7.22
N GLY A 178 -0.81 -20.79 7.34
CA GLY A 178 0.06 -20.50 6.21
C GLY A 178 -0.16 -19.12 5.57
N VAL A 179 -1.05 -18.29 6.12
CA VAL A 179 -1.31 -16.92 5.65
C VAL A 179 -0.47 -15.92 6.44
N ARG A 180 0.23 -15.05 5.75
CA ARG A 180 1.06 -13.98 6.33
C ARG A 180 0.40 -12.62 6.16
N VAL A 181 0.54 -11.75 7.17
CA VAL A 181 0.05 -10.36 7.12
C VAL A 181 1.18 -9.43 7.55
N ASN A 182 1.58 -8.49 6.69
CA ASN A 182 2.64 -7.54 6.98
C ASN A 182 2.25 -6.13 6.51
N ALA A 183 2.88 -5.11 7.06
CA ALA A 183 2.70 -3.72 6.66
C ALA A 183 3.99 -3.12 6.09
N ILE A 184 3.85 -2.22 5.12
CA ILE A 184 4.93 -1.34 4.66
C ILE A 184 4.63 0.05 5.21
N CYS A 185 5.66 0.75 5.69
CA CYS A 185 5.58 2.12 6.19
C CYS A 185 6.40 3.05 5.28
N PRO A 186 5.81 3.54 4.16
CA PRO A 186 6.52 4.46 3.27
C PRO A 186 6.86 5.77 3.96
N GLY A 187 8.02 6.34 3.61
CA GLY A 187 8.38 7.72 3.90
C GLY A 187 7.70 8.70 2.95
N LEU A 188 8.37 9.82 2.66
CA LEU A 188 7.90 10.76 1.64
C LEU A 188 8.22 10.20 0.25
N ILE A 189 7.19 9.72 -0.45
CA ILE A 189 7.29 9.14 -1.79
C ILE A 189 6.64 10.11 -2.79
N GLU A 190 7.26 10.34 -3.94
CA GLU A 190 6.70 11.20 -4.99
C GLU A 190 5.54 10.46 -5.70
N THR A 191 4.32 10.84 -5.36
CA THR A 191 3.08 10.25 -5.87
C THR A 191 2.03 11.35 -6.07
N GLY A 192 0.90 11.03 -6.70
CA GLY A 192 -0.22 11.99 -6.80
C GLY A 192 -0.71 12.51 -5.43
N MET A 193 -0.66 11.69 -4.38
CA MET A 193 -1.03 12.12 -3.01
C MET A 193 -0.11 13.21 -2.46
N THR A 194 1.18 13.14 -2.75
CA THR A 194 2.21 14.07 -2.25
C THR A 194 2.56 15.16 -3.26
N GLN A 195 2.01 15.10 -4.49
CA GLN A 195 2.26 16.04 -5.56
C GLN A 195 2.14 17.51 -5.13
N PRO A 196 1.15 17.94 -4.31
CA PRO A 196 1.05 19.32 -3.84
C PRO A 196 2.27 19.79 -3.06
N ILE A 197 3.00 18.88 -2.36
CA ILE A 197 4.23 19.21 -1.65
C ILE A 197 5.35 19.49 -2.65
N PHE A 198 5.49 18.63 -3.66
CA PHE A 198 6.51 18.77 -4.71
C PHE A 198 6.25 20.02 -5.59
N ASP A 199 5.00 20.27 -5.95
CA ASP A 199 4.63 21.44 -6.75
C ASP A 199 4.92 22.75 -6.01
N ARG A 200 4.59 22.82 -4.72
CA ARG A 200 4.94 23.96 -3.87
C ARG A 200 6.45 24.16 -3.81
N ALA A 201 7.21 23.09 -3.64
CA ALA A 201 8.67 23.14 -3.59
C ALA A 201 9.28 23.59 -4.93
N ARG A 202 8.73 23.17 -6.06
CA ARG A 202 9.12 23.65 -7.40
C ARG A 202 8.88 25.15 -7.56
N VAL A 203 7.68 25.63 -7.19
CA VAL A 203 7.33 27.05 -7.27
C VAL A 203 8.20 27.92 -6.35
N SER A 204 8.52 27.44 -5.15
CA SER A 204 9.36 28.18 -4.18
C SER A 204 10.87 28.00 -4.38
N GLY A 205 11.32 27.22 -5.37
CA GLY A 205 12.75 26.96 -5.60
C GLY A 205 13.41 26.14 -4.47
N THR A 206 12.64 25.34 -3.72
CA THR A 206 13.11 24.56 -2.57
C THR A 206 13.03 23.06 -2.79
N LEU A 207 13.03 22.60 -4.03
CA LEU A 207 12.92 21.18 -4.37
C LEU A 207 14.10 20.36 -3.80
N ASP A 208 15.27 20.96 -3.72
CA ASP A 208 16.48 20.44 -3.10
C ASP A 208 16.33 20.16 -1.59
N LYS A 209 15.34 20.79 -0.93
CA LYS A 209 15.04 20.57 0.48
C LYS A 209 14.10 19.36 0.72
N ILE A 210 13.51 18.82 -0.34
CA ILE A 210 12.63 17.65 -0.24
C ILE A 210 13.44 16.42 0.19
N GLY A 211 13.00 15.77 1.27
CA GLY A 211 13.63 14.56 1.79
C GLY A 211 14.86 14.79 2.69
N GLN A 212 15.32 16.03 2.91
CA GLN A 212 16.53 16.31 3.69
C GLN A 212 16.45 15.90 5.17
N LEU A 213 15.26 15.54 5.66
CA LEU A 213 15.09 15.03 7.02
C LEU A 213 15.46 13.54 7.18
N ASN A 214 15.62 12.81 6.09
CA ASN A 214 16.09 11.42 6.14
C ASN A 214 17.57 11.32 5.74
N PRO A 215 18.30 10.29 6.22
CA PRO A 215 19.73 10.10 5.92
C PRO A 215 20.09 9.99 4.44
N LEU A 216 19.16 9.51 3.59
CA LEU A 216 19.39 9.46 2.14
C LEU A 216 19.18 10.80 1.44
N GLN A 217 18.65 11.81 2.16
CA GLN A 217 18.47 13.20 1.72
C GLN A 217 17.70 13.36 0.40
N ARG A 218 16.72 12.50 0.17
CA ARG A 218 15.83 12.54 -1.00
C ARG A 218 14.44 11.98 -0.68
N ALA A 219 13.48 12.28 -1.51
CA ALA A 219 12.23 11.52 -1.54
C ALA A 219 12.48 10.12 -2.11
N GLY A 220 11.60 9.19 -1.76
CA GLY A 220 11.56 7.87 -2.40
C GLY A 220 10.71 7.90 -3.67
N ALA A 221 10.92 6.89 -4.52
CA ALA A 221 10.10 6.61 -5.70
C ALA A 221 9.09 5.49 -5.40
N PRO A 222 7.92 5.45 -6.08
CA PRO A 222 6.95 4.37 -5.95
C PRO A 222 7.53 2.98 -6.15
N GLU A 223 8.50 2.83 -7.04
CA GLU A 223 9.20 1.58 -7.35
C GLU A 223 9.97 1.02 -6.16
N GLU A 224 10.47 1.88 -5.25
CA GLU A 224 11.17 1.43 -4.04
C GLU A 224 10.22 0.78 -3.04
N ILE A 225 8.97 1.27 -2.98
CA ILE A 225 7.91 0.63 -2.19
C ILE A 225 7.43 -0.65 -2.86
N ALA A 226 7.28 -0.64 -4.20
CA ALA A 226 6.91 -1.81 -4.98
C ALA A 226 7.91 -2.96 -4.82
N ALA A 227 9.21 -2.67 -4.70
CA ALA A 227 10.24 -3.68 -4.44
C ALA A 227 10.05 -4.38 -3.09
N MET A 228 9.72 -3.63 -2.02
CA MET A 228 9.37 -4.22 -0.73
C MET A 228 8.07 -5.02 -0.80
N ALA A 229 7.06 -4.53 -1.50
CA ALA A 229 5.82 -5.26 -1.71
C ALA A 229 6.05 -6.58 -2.45
N LEU A 230 6.91 -6.60 -3.46
CA LEU A 230 7.32 -7.80 -4.19
C LEU A 230 8.01 -8.82 -3.26
N PHE A 231 8.94 -8.38 -2.41
CA PHE A 231 9.58 -9.26 -1.43
C PHE A 231 8.53 -9.89 -0.51
N LEU A 232 7.63 -9.08 0.06
CA LEU A 232 6.58 -9.58 0.96
C LEU A 232 5.55 -10.46 0.26
N ALA A 233 5.30 -10.26 -1.03
CA ALA A 233 4.40 -11.08 -1.84
C ALA A 233 5.01 -12.45 -2.19
N SER A 234 6.32 -12.53 -2.29
CA SER A 234 7.05 -13.73 -2.74
C SER A 234 7.29 -14.73 -1.61
N ASP A 235 7.70 -15.94 -1.98
CA ASP A 235 8.07 -17.01 -1.04
C ASP A 235 9.40 -16.72 -0.31
N GLU A 236 10.20 -15.74 -0.77
CA GLU A 236 11.41 -15.26 -0.08
C GLU A 236 11.13 -14.70 1.31
N SER A 237 9.91 -14.21 1.54
CA SER A 237 9.45 -13.70 2.85
C SER A 237 8.65 -14.74 3.65
N SER A 238 8.83 -16.04 3.39
CA SER A 238 8.05 -17.12 4.01
C SER A 238 8.12 -17.16 5.54
N TYR A 239 9.17 -16.61 6.15
CA TYR A 239 9.31 -16.50 7.62
C TYR A 239 9.07 -15.07 8.15
N VAL A 240 8.46 -14.20 7.34
CA VAL A 240 8.16 -12.81 7.70
C VAL A 240 6.66 -12.66 7.90
N ASN A 241 6.23 -12.44 9.15
CA ASN A 241 4.81 -12.32 9.50
C ASN A 241 4.61 -11.33 10.64
N GLY A 242 3.55 -10.54 10.61
CA GLY A 242 3.17 -9.57 11.64
C GLY A 242 4.10 -8.37 11.75
N GLN A 243 4.89 -8.04 10.73
CA GLN A 243 5.90 -6.98 10.79
C GLN A 243 5.47 -5.73 10.04
N ALA A 244 5.98 -4.58 10.51
CA ALA A 244 5.87 -3.28 9.84
C ALA A 244 7.25 -2.83 9.38
N PHE A 245 7.41 -2.61 8.06
CA PHE A 245 8.68 -2.31 7.43
C PHE A 245 8.75 -0.85 7.00
N PRO A 246 9.54 0.02 7.67
CA PRO A 246 9.84 1.34 7.15
C PRO A 246 10.64 1.25 5.84
N VAL A 247 10.15 1.98 4.82
CA VAL A 247 10.86 2.23 3.56
C VAL A 247 10.87 3.74 3.37
N ASP A 248 11.78 4.42 4.04
CA ASP A 248 11.68 5.84 4.36
C ASP A 248 13.00 6.61 4.30
N GLY A 249 14.03 6.02 3.72
CA GLY A 249 15.37 6.60 3.66
C GLY A 249 16.08 6.76 5.01
N GLY A 250 15.59 6.05 6.05
CA GLY A 250 16.11 6.12 7.42
C GLY A 250 15.45 7.22 8.28
N LEU A 251 14.34 7.83 7.81
CA LEU A 251 13.64 8.90 8.53
C LEU A 251 13.23 8.50 9.94
N THR A 252 12.69 7.29 10.13
CA THR A 252 12.21 6.83 11.44
C THR A 252 13.30 6.31 12.36
N SER A 253 14.45 5.92 11.83
CA SER A 253 15.60 5.38 12.57
C SER A 253 16.67 6.42 12.93
N SER A 254 16.48 7.69 12.53
CA SER A 254 17.43 8.77 12.76
C SER A 254 16.84 9.89 13.61
N LEU A 255 17.72 10.65 14.28
CA LEU A 255 17.38 11.98 14.76
C LEU A 255 17.31 12.95 13.57
N PRO A 256 16.46 14.02 13.62
CA PRO A 256 16.23 14.91 12.49
C PRO A 256 17.44 15.81 12.13
N PHE A 257 18.61 15.55 12.70
CA PHE A 257 19.85 16.28 12.44
C PHE A 257 20.89 15.31 11.88
N THR A 258 21.09 15.33 10.57
CA THR A 258 22.23 14.65 9.96
C THR A 258 23.50 15.45 10.23
N ARG A 259 24.53 14.81 10.78
CA ARG A 259 25.88 15.40 10.79
C ARG A 259 26.55 15.00 9.48
N PRO A 260 26.89 15.94 8.57
CA PRO A 260 27.68 15.59 7.40
C PRO A 260 29.00 14.98 7.87
N ILE A 261 29.42 13.90 7.23
CA ILE A 261 30.77 13.37 7.40
C ILE A 261 31.70 14.46 6.83
N ARG A 262 32.55 15.00 7.69
CA ARG A 262 33.59 15.96 7.30
C ARG A 262 34.78 15.23 6.72
#